data_86f06302cea2cb6578b01685c0ef6045
#
_entry.id   86f06302cea2cb6578b01685c0ef6045
#
_cell.length_a   1.000
_cell.length_b   1.000
_cell.length_c   1.000
_cell.angle_alpha   90.00
_cell.angle_beta   90.00
_cell.angle_gamma   90.00
#
_symmetry.space_group_name_H-M   'P 1'
#
loop_
_entity.id
_entity.type
_entity.pdbx_description
1 polymer ?
#
loop_
_entity_poly.entity_id
_entity_poly.type
_entity_poly.pdbx_seq_one_letter_code
_entity_poly.pdbx_strand_id
1 'polypeptide(L)'
;MNKLIKYLTIVAMLFSVLSVTAQNDEKTIRKGNRQYRRSHYENAIAKYKEVLETSPNNVKAQFNLGDAYYGMQCYDSAYAAFEKVVDMSADAKLRSDAVFNMGNCLLAQDKYYDAYNIYKVSLKLNPDNENALYNLEYCRAHLVKSKIYVVQPEHGMVEVKETEAFNGQHIALKAQPEKGYALKQYIVVRADRQDVTVEADEKGFVMPKFDVLVTAEFDKNDNKNNQNQDQQQQQDQQDQQQQQQDQQQDQNDQQQDQQQQQDQQNQQDQQKQDQQGQQDQQKQQQQQQNQQMSKDDAQRMLDALENQEKKTMEKVNEQKVRQQPKKKSDKDW
;
A
#
# COMPACT_ATOMS: atom_id res chain seq x y z
N MET A 1 34.54 -4.80 -40.20
CA MET A 1 34.27 -3.33 -40.16
C MET A 1 32.77 -3.03 -40.43
N ASN A 2 32.12 -3.63 -41.40
CA ASN A 2 30.72 -3.29 -41.78
C ASN A 2 29.64 -3.65 -40.77
N LYS A 3 29.81 -4.67 -39.88
CA LYS A 3 28.80 -5.03 -38.87
C LYS A 3 28.79 -4.01 -37.72
N LEU A 4 29.97 -3.57 -37.28
CA LEU A 4 30.10 -2.58 -36.20
C LEU A 4 29.47 -1.22 -36.58
N ILE A 5 29.70 -0.79 -37.81
CA ILE A 5 29.09 0.44 -38.36
C ILE A 5 27.56 0.34 -38.40
N LYS A 6 27.00 -0.82 -38.81
CA LYS A 6 25.56 -1.04 -38.79
C LYS A 6 24.97 -1.00 -37.38
N TYR A 7 25.64 -1.59 -36.38
CA TYR A 7 25.20 -1.50 -34.98
C TYR A 7 25.27 -0.05 -34.46
N LEU A 8 26.33 0.68 -34.72
CA LEU A 8 26.47 2.09 -34.35
C LEU A 8 25.40 2.98 -35.01
N THR A 9 25.04 2.74 -36.27
CA THR A 9 23.98 3.50 -36.93
C THR A 9 22.60 3.18 -36.37
N ILE A 10 22.30 1.92 -36.02
CA ILE A 10 21.04 1.52 -35.35
C ILE A 10 20.95 2.16 -33.96
N VAL A 11 22.01 2.12 -33.18
CA VAL A 11 22.06 2.75 -31.85
C VAL A 11 21.87 4.26 -31.97
N ALA A 12 22.52 4.93 -32.92
CA ALA A 12 22.35 6.37 -33.15
C ALA A 12 20.90 6.73 -33.59
N MET A 13 20.27 5.90 -34.42
CA MET A 13 18.85 6.06 -34.79
C MET A 13 17.92 5.89 -33.58
N LEU A 14 18.14 4.88 -32.72
CA LEU A 14 17.36 4.68 -31.50
C LEU A 14 17.52 5.86 -30.55
N PHE A 15 18.74 6.40 -30.37
CA PHE A 15 18.97 7.60 -29.56
C PHE A 15 18.25 8.84 -30.12
N SER A 16 18.21 9.01 -31.44
CA SER A 16 17.53 10.14 -32.07
C SER A 16 16.01 10.07 -31.89
N VAL A 17 15.40 8.89 -31.99
CA VAL A 17 13.96 8.69 -31.75
C VAL A 17 13.61 8.97 -30.32
N LEU A 18 14.39 8.47 -29.32
CA LEU A 18 14.18 8.73 -27.90
C LEU A 18 14.29 10.23 -27.57
N SER A 19 15.22 10.94 -28.21
CA SER A 19 15.37 12.39 -27.98
C SER A 19 14.19 13.19 -28.51
N VAL A 20 13.63 12.82 -29.66
CA VAL A 20 12.47 13.48 -30.27
C VAL A 20 11.21 13.24 -29.42
N THR A 21 10.98 12.03 -28.93
CA THR A 21 9.83 11.73 -28.06
C THR A 21 9.90 12.52 -26.75
N ALA A 22 11.04 12.52 -26.08
CA ALA A 22 11.24 13.27 -24.83
C ALA A 22 11.00 14.79 -24.99
N GLN A 23 11.44 15.38 -26.13
CA GLN A 23 11.20 16.80 -26.44
C GLN A 23 9.71 17.11 -26.69
N ASN A 24 9.00 16.19 -27.35
CA ASN A 24 7.57 16.33 -27.58
C ASN A 24 6.77 16.20 -26.28
N ASP A 25 7.14 15.26 -25.42
CA ASP A 25 6.55 15.09 -24.07
C ASP A 25 6.67 16.37 -23.25
N GLU A 26 7.88 16.96 -23.16
CA GLU A 26 8.11 18.19 -22.41
C GLU A 26 7.26 19.35 -22.94
N LYS A 27 7.11 19.47 -24.27
CA LYS A 27 6.27 20.49 -24.89
C LYS A 27 4.79 20.29 -24.56
N THR A 28 4.32 19.03 -24.55
CA THR A 28 2.95 18.68 -24.21
C THR A 28 2.67 18.88 -22.74
N ILE A 29 3.61 18.49 -21.83
CA ILE A 29 3.53 18.80 -20.40
C ILE A 29 3.42 20.31 -20.16
N ARG A 30 4.23 21.13 -20.84
CA ARG A 30 4.13 22.60 -20.72
C ARG A 30 2.77 23.15 -21.16
N LYS A 31 2.14 22.54 -22.17
CA LYS A 31 0.77 22.91 -22.55
C LYS A 31 -0.23 22.53 -21.45
N GLY A 32 -0.11 21.34 -20.87
CA GLY A 32 -0.91 20.89 -19.72
C GLY A 32 -0.76 21.84 -18.52
N ASN A 33 0.49 22.18 -18.15
CA ASN A 33 0.78 23.10 -17.04
C ASN A 33 0.17 24.51 -17.27
N ARG A 34 0.06 24.94 -18.53
CA ARG A 34 -0.61 26.20 -18.87
C ARG A 34 -2.11 26.12 -18.63
N GLN A 35 -2.74 24.99 -18.96
CA GLN A 35 -4.17 24.78 -18.70
C GLN A 35 -4.43 24.67 -17.19
N TYR A 36 -3.59 23.91 -16.47
CA TYR A 36 -3.66 23.79 -15.01
C TYR A 36 -3.62 25.15 -14.30
N ARG A 37 -2.67 26.03 -14.65
CA ARG A 37 -2.58 27.40 -14.08
C ARG A 37 -3.78 28.27 -14.36
N ARG A 38 -4.61 27.91 -15.35
CA ARG A 38 -5.87 28.61 -15.68
C ARG A 38 -7.08 27.91 -15.05
N SER A 39 -6.84 26.93 -14.19
CA SER A 39 -7.87 26.06 -13.59
C SER A 39 -8.70 25.27 -14.63
N HIS A 40 -8.19 25.11 -15.85
CA HIS A 40 -8.80 24.26 -16.89
C HIS A 40 -8.26 22.83 -16.71
N TYR A 41 -8.68 22.17 -15.62
CA TYR A 41 -8.11 20.91 -15.17
C TYR A 41 -8.37 19.76 -16.16
N GLU A 42 -9.56 19.68 -16.76
CA GLU A 42 -9.88 18.66 -17.77
C GLU A 42 -8.93 18.72 -18.97
N ASN A 43 -8.64 19.95 -19.43
CA ASN A 43 -7.72 20.16 -20.54
C ASN A 43 -6.27 19.81 -20.14
N ALA A 44 -5.89 20.08 -18.89
CA ALA A 44 -4.58 19.69 -18.36
C ALA A 44 -4.45 18.15 -18.30
N ILE A 45 -5.47 17.47 -17.74
CA ILE A 45 -5.56 16.01 -17.67
C ILE A 45 -5.40 15.38 -19.05
N ALA A 46 -6.13 15.90 -20.07
CA ALA A 46 -6.03 15.40 -21.43
C ALA A 46 -4.59 15.49 -21.97
N LYS A 47 -3.87 16.60 -21.67
CA LYS A 47 -2.47 16.75 -22.11
C LYS A 47 -1.50 15.85 -21.36
N TYR A 48 -1.68 15.61 -20.07
CA TYR A 48 -0.83 14.69 -19.31
C TYR A 48 -1.07 13.22 -19.74
N LYS A 49 -2.33 12.85 -20.00
CA LYS A 49 -2.67 11.53 -20.56
C LYS A 49 -2.08 11.31 -21.94
N GLU A 50 -2.11 12.33 -22.83
CA GLU A 50 -1.47 12.29 -24.14
C GLU A 50 0.03 11.93 -24.05
N VAL A 51 0.73 12.44 -23.03
CA VAL A 51 2.13 12.08 -22.76
C VAL A 51 2.24 10.64 -22.24
N LEU A 52 1.37 10.24 -21.34
CA LEU A 52 1.43 8.90 -20.73
C LEU A 52 1.02 7.77 -21.70
N GLU A 53 0.30 8.07 -22.77
CA GLU A 53 0.02 7.12 -23.86
C GLU A 53 1.29 6.77 -24.64
N THR A 54 2.18 7.74 -24.85
CA THR A 54 3.44 7.53 -25.58
C THR A 54 4.62 7.20 -24.67
N SER A 55 4.59 7.69 -23.45
CA SER A 55 5.63 7.55 -22.43
C SER A 55 5.01 7.18 -21.09
N PRO A 56 4.58 5.91 -20.89
CA PRO A 56 3.85 5.48 -19.68
C PRO A 56 4.60 5.71 -18.38
N ASN A 57 5.94 5.73 -18.44
CA ASN A 57 6.82 5.92 -17.28
C ASN A 57 7.27 7.38 -17.09
N ASN A 58 6.58 8.35 -17.70
CA ASN A 58 6.89 9.77 -17.52
C ASN A 58 6.40 10.25 -16.15
N VAL A 59 7.29 10.19 -15.16
CA VAL A 59 6.98 10.52 -13.75
C VAL A 59 6.44 11.95 -13.60
N LYS A 60 6.97 12.91 -14.37
CA LYS A 60 6.53 14.31 -14.34
C LYS A 60 5.10 14.48 -14.85
N ALA A 61 4.74 13.79 -15.94
CA ALA A 61 3.38 13.80 -16.45
C ALA A 61 2.41 13.13 -15.45
N GLN A 62 2.84 12.04 -14.81
CA GLN A 62 2.06 11.32 -13.82
C GLN A 62 1.81 12.15 -12.57
N PHE A 63 2.83 12.87 -12.06
CA PHE A 63 2.70 13.77 -10.92
C PHE A 63 1.71 14.91 -11.23
N ASN A 64 1.91 15.59 -12.37
CA ASN A 64 1.04 16.69 -12.79
C ASN A 64 -0.41 16.25 -13.08
N LEU A 65 -0.60 14.98 -13.49
CA LEU A 65 -1.92 14.38 -13.62
C LEU A 65 -2.61 14.26 -12.25
N GLY A 66 -1.86 13.86 -11.22
CA GLY A 66 -2.35 13.85 -9.83
C GLY A 66 -2.79 15.22 -9.36
N ASP A 67 -1.95 16.25 -9.58
CA ASP A 67 -2.28 17.63 -9.24
C ASP A 67 -3.56 18.12 -9.95
N ALA A 68 -3.73 17.77 -11.23
CA ALA A 68 -4.90 18.19 -12.00
C ALA A 68 -6.20 17.49 -11.52
N TYR A 69 -6.12 16.19 -11.15
CA TYR A 69 -7.25 15.51 -10.52
C TYR A 69 -7.58 16.09 -9.15
N TYR A 70 -6.55 16.44 -8.35
CA TYR A 70 -6.76 17.10 -7.06
C TYR A 70 -7.48 18.45 -7.24
N GLY A 71 -7.06 19.25 -8.21
CA GLY A 71 -7.71 20.52 -8.56
C GLY A 71 -9.17 20.37 -8.97
N MET A 72 -9.54 19.22 -9.57
CA MET A 72 -10.93 18.85 -9.88
C MET A 72 -11.69 18.25 -8.70
N GLN A 73 -11.08 18.12 -7.53
CA GLN A 73 -11.63 17.43 -6.37
C GLN A 73 -11.91 15.93 -6.61
N CYS A 74 -11.30 15.33 -7.65
CA CYS A 74 -11.33 13.91 -7.93
C CYS A 74 -10.24 13.21 -7.10
N TYR A 75 -10.39 13.22 -5.77
CA TYR A 75 -9.34 12.87 -4.82
C TYR A 75 -8.87 11.42 -4.94
N ASP A 76 -9.76 10.46 -5.25
CA ASP A 76 -9.37 9.05 -5.43
C ASP A 76 -8.50 8.87 -6.69
N SER A 77 -8.84 9.58 -7.78
CA SER A 77 -8.04 9.58 -9.01
C SER A 77 -6.69 10.27 -8.81
N ALA A 78 -6.65 11.34 -8.03
CA ALA A 78 -5.42 12.04 -7.66
C ALA A 78 -4.51 11.13 -6.82
N TYR A 79 -5.06 10.46 -5.80
CA TYR A 79 -4.36 9.50 -4.96
C TYR A 79 -3.71 8.40 -5.80
N ALA A 80 -4.49 7.74 -6.67
CA ALA A 80 -3.99 6.69 -7.55
C ALA A 80 -2.92 7.19 -8.54
N ALA A 81 -2.99 8.47 -8.96
CA ALA A 81 -1.97 9.06 -9.81
C ALA A 81 -0.66 9.31 -9.06
N PHE A 82 -0.71 9.80 -7.82
CA PHE A 82 0.47 9.97 -6.95
C PHE A 82 1.08 8.64 -6.50
N GLU A 83 0.26 7.63 -6.22
CA GLU A 83 0.72 6.27 -5.90
C GLU A 83 1.62 5.71 -7.02
N LYS A 84 1.22 5.86 -8.28
CA LYS A 84 2.07 5.50 -9.42
C LYS A 84 3.40 6.26 -9.46
N VAL A 85 3.42 7.54 -9.05
CA VAL A 85 4.67 8.31 -8.94
C VAL A 85 5.61 7.69 -7.90
N VAL A 86 5.08 7.24 -6.76
CA VAL A 86 5.86 6.57 -5.70
C VAL A 86 6.50 5.30 -6.23
N ASP A 87 5.77 4.51 -7.02
CA ASP A 87 6.26 3.25 -7.60
C ASP A 87 7.30 3.47 -8.70
N MET A 88 7.14 4.52 -9.51
CA MET A 88 7.96 4.78 -10.69
C MET A 88 9.22 5.57 -10.39
N SER A 89 9.24 6.39 -9.34
CA SER A 89 10.32 7.34 -9.08
C SER A 89 11.43 6.74 -8.23
N ALA A 90 12.67 6.89 -8.66
CA ALA A 90 13.86 6.63 -7.84
C ALA A 90 14.23 7.82 -6.94
N ASP A 91 13.70 9.02 -7.21
CA ASP A 91 13.99 10.24 -6.44
C ASP A 91 13.19 10.23 -5.12
N ALA A 92 13.90 10.16 -4.01
CA ALA A 92 13.31 10.12 -2.67
C ALA A 92 12.49 11.37 -2.34
N LYS A 93 12.94 12.56 -2.80
CA LYS A 93 12.22 13.81 -2.60
C LYS A 93 10.90 13.80 -3.36
N LEU A 94 10.93 13.43 -4.64
CA LEU A 94 9.71 13.37 -5.46
C LEU A 94 8.72 12.32 -4.92
N ARG A 95 9.22 11.20 -4.42
CA ARG A 95 8.39 10.20 -3.73
C ARG A 95 7.75 10.77 -2.47
N SER A 96 8.52 11.51 -1.65
CA SER A 96 7.98 12.18 -0.48
C SER A 96 6.89 13.19 -0.84
N ASP A 97 7.11 13.99 -1.89
CA ASP A 97 6.14 14.97 -2.36
C ASP A 97 4.86 14.29 -2.87
N ALA A 98 4.99 13.16 -3.58
CA ALA A 98 3.84 12.38 -4.02
C ALA A 98 3.06 11.78 -2.84
N VAL A 99 3.75 11.18 -1.86
CA VAL A 99 3.13 10.66 -0.63
C VAL A 99 2.46 11.78 0.16
N PHE A 100 3.08 12.96 0.27
CA PHE A 100 2.46 14.12 0.89
C PHE A 100 1.14 14.49 0.20
N ASN A 101 1.12 14.52 -1.13
CA ASN A 101 -0.10 14.82 -1.90
C ASN A 101 -1.15 13.69 -1.79
N MET A 102 -0.75 12.43 -1.64
CA MET A 102 -1.68 11.34 -1.27
C MET A 102 -2.35 11.64 0.08
N GLY A 103 -1.59 12.11 1.07
CA GLY A 103 -2.13 12.55 2.36
C GLY A 103 -3.12 13.70 2.21
N ASN A 104 -2.82 14.67 1.35
CA ASN A 104 -3.74 15.78 1.05
C ASN A 104 -5.06 15.28 0.43
N CYS A 105 -5.01 14.28 -0.46
CA CYS A 105 -6.21 13.67 -1.03
C CYS A 105 -7.11 13.04 0.03
N LEU A 106 -6.53 12.36 1.01
CA LEU A 106 -7.27 11.76 2.12
C LEU A 106 -7.80 12.80 3.09
N LEU A 107 -6.99 13.82 3.39
CA LEU A 107 -7.39 14.93 4.26
C LEU A 107 -8.58 15.70 3.67
N ALA A 108 -8.57 15.94 2.36
CA ALA A 108 -9.67 16.61 1.66
C ALA A 108 -10.98 15.78 1.66
N GLN A 109 -10.91 14.50 2.00
CA GLN A 109 -12.04 13.59 2.18
C GLN A 109 -12.39 13.36 3.66
N ASP A 110 -11.82 14.15 4.59
CA ASP A 110 -11.97 14.00 6.04
C ASP A 110 -11.53 12.62 6.58
N LYS A 111 -10.71 11.87 5.82
CA LYS A 111 -10.13 10.58 6.20
C LYS A 111 -8.90 10.81 7.09
N TYR A 112 -9.10 11.39 8.27
CA TYR A 112 -8.02 11.87 9.15
C TYR A 112 -7.05 10.78 9.58
N TYR A 113 -7.54 9.57 9.89
CA TYR A 113 -6.68 8.46 10.31
C TYR A 113 -5.75 7.99 9.19
N ASP A 114 -6.28 7.82 7.99
CA ASP A 114 -5.50 7.41 6.83
C ASP A 114 -4.51 8.52 6.42
N ALA A 115 -4.98 9.78 6.38
CA ALA A 115 -4.13 10.93 6.11
C ALA A 115 -2.97 11.04 7.09
N TYR A 116 -3.23 10.87 8.41
CA TYR A 116 -2.21 10.84 9.45
C TYR A 116 -1.13 9.80 9.16
N ASN A 117 -1.53 8.57 8.80
CA ASN A 117 -0.58 7.50 8.49
C ASN A 117 0.23 7.80 7.22
N ILE A 118 -0.40 8.36 6.18
CA ILE A 118 0.29 8.74 4.95
C ILE A 118 1.28 9.90 5.17
N TYR A 119 0.95 10.92 5.98
CA TYR A 119 1.90 11.98 6.31
C TYR A 119 3.10 11.45 7.11
N LYS A 120 2.92 10.46 7.99
CA LYS A 120 4.05 9.77 8.63
C LYS A 120 4.98 9.12 7.62
N VAL A 121 4.45 8.52 6.56
CA VAL A 121 5.27 7.94 5.48
C VAL A 121 6.01 9.04 4.71
N SER A 122 5.35 10.17 4.39
CA SER A 122 6.01 11.31 3.74
C SER A 122 7.18 11.85 4.57
N LEU A 123 6.99 11.99 5.89
CA LEU A 123 8.03 12.45 6.82
C LEU A 123 9.18 11.46 7.00
N LYS A 124 8.94 10.15 6.80
CA LYS A 124 10.03 9.16 6.76
C LYS A 124 10.92 9.33 5.52
N LEU A 125 10.34 9.73 4.40
CA LEU A 125 11.07 9.97 3.15
C LEU A 125 11.76 11.33 3.15
N ASN A 126 11.14 12.35 3.76
CA ASN A 126 11.68 13.70 3.91
C ASN A 126 11.27 14.29 5.27
N PRO A 127 12.11 14.15 6.30
CA PRO A 127 11.82 14.64 7.65
C PRO A 127 11.66 16.15 7.76
N ASP A 128 12.21 16.90 6.80
CA ASP A 128 12.19 18.37 6.80
C ASP A 128 10.93 18.95 6.09
N ASN A 129 9.97 18.12 5.73
CA ASN A 129 8.72 18.59 5.13
C ASN A 129 7.79 19.20 6.19
N GLU A 130 7.94 20.51 6.43
CA GLU A 130 7.15 21.27 7.41
C GLU A 130 5.64 21.19 7.13
N ASN A 131 5.23 21.16 5.84
CA ASN A 131 3.82 21.04 5.48
C ASN A 131 3.24 19.66 5.85
N ALA A 132 4.03 18.60 5.67
CA ALA A 132 3.60 17.25 6.08
C ALA A 132 3.50 17.16 7.60
N LEU A 133 4.41 17.78 8.34
CA LEU A 133 4.36 17.84 9.81
C LEU A 133 3.13 18.62 10.29
N TYR A 134 2.86 19.78 9.69
CA TYR A 134 1.67 20.56 10.01
C TYR A 134 0.37 19.78 9.78
N ASN A 135 0.24 19.15 8.62
CA ASN A 135 -0.95 18.38 8.25
C ASN A 135 -1.08 17.11 9.11
N LEU A 136 0.02 16.49 9.50
CA LEU A 136 0.04 15.36 10.43
C LEU A 136 -0.54 15.76 11.79
N GLU A 137 -0.07 16.87 12.37
CA GLU A 137 -0.58 17.37 13.65
C GLU A 137 -2.05 17.84 13.54
N TYR A 138 -2.44 18.42 12.40
CA TYR A 138 -3.83 18.75 12.12
C TYR A 138 -4.70 17.48 12.13
N CYS A 139 -4.31 16.43 11.42
CA CYS A 139 -5.04 15.15 11.43
C CYS A 139 -5.11 14.58 12.84
N ARG A 140 -3.98 14.56 13.57
CA ARG A 140 -3.90 14.05 14.94
C ARG A 140 -4.88 14.74 15.88
N ALA A 141 -5.06 16.06 15.75
CA ALA A 141 -6.01 16.81 16.55
C ALA A 141 -7.49 16.41 16.29
N HIS A 142 -7.78 15.78 15.15
CA HIS A 142 -9.11 15.28 14.78
C HIS A 142 -9.33 13.80 15.11
N LEU A 143 -8.28 13.10 15.59
CA LEU A 143 -8.37 11.70 15.98
C LEU A 143 -8.91 11.60 17.42
N VAL A 144 -10.01 10.89 17.55
CA VAL A 144 -10.63 10.52 18.82
C VAL A 144 -10.42 9.04 19.06
N LYS A 145 -9.89 8.67 20.22
CA LYS A 145 -9.72 7.28 20.63
C LYS A 145 -10.95 6.81 21.38
N SER A 146 -11.56 5.74 20.93
CA SER A 146 -12.78 5.16 21.48
C SER A 146 -12.57 3.68 21.81
N LYS A 147 -13.35 3.14 22.75
CA LYS A 147 -13.23 1.78 23.24
C LYS A 147 -14.08 0.81 22.42
N ILE A 148 -13.63 -0.43 22.39
CA ILE A 148 -14.31 -1.55 21.76
C ILE A 148 -14.65 -2.57 22.85
N TYR A 149 -15.94 -2.77 23.07
CA TYR A 149 -16.46 -3.78 23.98
C TYR A 149 -16.97 -4.97 23.16
N VAL A 150 -16.55 -6.18 23.53
CA VAL A 150 -17.01 -7.40 22.85
C VAL A 150 -17.96 -8.16 23.76
N VAL A 151 -19.15 -8.42 23.26
CA VAL A 151 -20.13 -9.32 23.88
C VAL A 151 -20.17 -10.61 23.09
N GLN A 152 -19.83 -11.70 23.75
CA GLN A 152 -19.82 -13.00 23.09
C GLN A 152 -21.24 -13.42 22.75
N PRO A 153 -21.47 -13.81 21.49
CA PRO A 153 -22.78 -14.24 21.00
C PRO A 153 -23.10 -15.69 21.43
N GLU A 154 -24.34 -16.12 21.22
CA GLU A 154 -24.71 -17.53 21.26
C GLU A 154 -24.17 -18.24 20.01
N HIS A 155 -23.83 -19.52 20.13
CA HIS A 155 -23.40 -20.41 19.04
C HIS A 155 -22.10 -20.05 18.32
N GLY A 156 -21.21 -19.31 19.00
CA GLY A 156 -19.90 -19.00 18.46
C GLY A 156 -19.15 -17.95 19.29
N MET A 157 -18.02 -17.51 18.76
CA MET A 157 -17.20 -16.46 19.37
C MET A 157 -16.85 -15.37 18.35
N VAL A 158 -16.67 -14.15 18.85
CA VAL A 158 -16.12 -13.02 18.08
C VAL A 158 -14.82 -12.60 18.72
N GLU A 159 -13.77 -12.54 17.90
CA GLU A 159 -12.45 -12.05 18.30
C GLU A 159 -12.21 -10.67 17.68
N VAL A 160 -11.74 -9.75 18.51
CA VAL A 160 -11.23 -8.43 18.13
C VAL A 160 -9.89 -8.24 18.83
N LYS A 161 -8.86 -7.84 18.09
CA LYS A 161 -7.52 -7.66 18.65
C LYS A 161 -7.42 -6.36 19.46
N GLU A 162 -8.08 -5.32 19.00
CA GLU A 162 -8.04 -3.99 19.56
C GLU A 162 -9.09 -3.86 20.67
N THR A 163 -8.69 -3.28 21.81
CA THR A 163 -9.62 -2.87 22.88
C THR A 163 -10.02 -1.40 22.77
N GLU A 164 -9.28 -0.62 21.98
CA GLU A 164 -9.52 0.78 21.67
C GLU A 164 -8.87 1.14 20.33
N ALA A 165 -9.45 2.09 19.61
CA ALA A 165 -8.95 2.52 18.32
C ALA A 165 -9.32 3.98 18.01
N PHE A 166 -8.60 4.58 17.07
CA PHE A 166 -8.94 5.90 16.56
C PHE A 166 -10.09 5.83 15.55
N ASN A 167 -10.92 6.86 15.53
CA ASN A 167 -11.94 7.02 14.50
C ASN A 167 -11.31 7.00 13.09
N GLY A 168 -11.95 6.30 12.17
CA GLY A 168 -11.44 6.06 10.81
C GLY A 168 -10.54 4.83 10.70
N GLN A 169 -10.04 4.27 11.80
CA GLN A 169 -9.27 3.03 11.78
C GLN A 169 -10.16 1.86 11.43
N HIS A 170 -9.73 1.01 10.49
CA HIS A 170 -10.39 -0.25 10.19
C HIS A 170 -10.08 -1.29 11.27
N ILE A 171 -11.11 -1.90 11.83
CA ILE A 171 -11.04 -2.92 12.86
C ILE A 171 -11.46 -4.25 12.26
N ALA A 172 -10.53 -5.20 12.24
CA ALA A 172 -10.81 -6.54 11.72
C ALA A 172 -11.60 -7.36 12.75
N LEU A 173 -12.64 -8.04 12.29
CA LEU A 173 -13.44 -8.98 13.06
C LEU A 173 -13.18 -10.41 12.60
N LYS A 174 -13.15 -11.33 13.54
CA LYS A 174 -13.04 -12.76 13.25
C LYS A 174 -14.10 -13.54 14.03
N ALA A 175 -14.98 -14.19 13.30
CA ALA A 175 -15.99 -15.08 13.88
C ALA A 175 -15.47 -16.52 13.94
N GLN A 176 -15.84 -17.23 15.00
CA GLN A 176 -15.61 -18.66 15.18
C GLN A 176 -16.94 -19.33 15.51
N PRO A 177 -17.70 -19.82 14.50
CA PRO A 177 -18.96 -20.51 14.71
C PRO A 177 -18.76 -21.83 15.47
N GLU A 178 -19.72 -22.20 16.32
CA GLU A 178 -19.83 -23.55 16.86
C GLU A 178 -20.18 -24.56 15.77
N LYS A 179 -19.91 -25.83 16.05
CA LYS A 179 -20.22 -26.91 15.11
C LYS A 179 -21.71 -26.95 14.75
N GLY A 180 -22.01 -26.82 13.48
CA GLY A 180 -23.38 -26.80 12.94
C GLY A 180 -23.99 -25.40 12.82
N TYR A 181 -23.20 -24.37 13.05
CA TYR A 181 -23.60 -22.97 12.86
C TYR A 181 -22.70 -22.27 11.84
N ALA A 182 -23.18 -21.18 11.25
CA ALA A 182 -22.44 -20.31 10.35
C ALA A 182 -22.66 -18.84 10.76
N LEU A 183 -21.67 -17.99 10.53
CA LEU A 183 -21.82 -16.56 10.72
C LEU A 183 -22.92 -16.04 9.79
N LYS A 184 -23.91 -15.36 10.36
CA LYS A 184 -24.94 -14.64 9.62
C LYS A 184 -24.51 -13.20 9.39
N GLN A 185 -24.15 -12.49 10.46
CA GLN A 185 -23.68 -11.11 10.40
C GLN A 185 -22.93 -10.71 11.66
N TYR A 186 -22.06 -9.70 11.52
CA TYR A 186 -21.59 -8.94 12.67
C TYR A 186 -22.58 -7.85 13.04
N ILE A 187 -22.68 -7.55 14.32
CA ILE A 187 -23.51 -6.49 14.87
C ILE A 187 -22.58 -5.55 15.65
N VAL A 188 -22.45 -4.33 15.15
CA VAL A 188 -21.66 -3.28 15.78
C VAL A 188 -22.58 -2.11 16.08
N VAL A 189 -22.69 -1.74 17.34
CA VAL A 189 -23.56 -0.66 17.81
C VAL A 189 -22.81 0.29 18.72
N ARG A 190 -23.34 1.48 18.92
CA ARG A 190 -22.82 2.43 19.89
C ARG A 190 -23.03 1.88 21.31
N ALA A 191 -22.00 1.91 22.14
CA ALA A 191 -22.00 1.22 23.44
C ALA A 191 -23.01 1.78 24.42
N ASP A 192 -23.22 3.10 24.47
CA ASP A 192 -24.17 3.80 25.37
C ASP A 192 -25.58 3.90 24.75
N ARG A 193 -25.75 3.60 23.47
CA ARG A 193 -27.04 3.74 22.73
C ARG A 193 -27.12 2.74 21.59
N GLN A 194 -27.64 1.55 21.87
CA GLN A 194 -27.64 0.40 20.95
C GLN A 194 -28.55 0.55 19.71
N ASP A 195 -29.38 1.60 19.66
CA ASP A 195 -30.16 1.95 18.47
C ASP A 195 -29.32 2.59 17.35
N VAL A 196 -28.07 2.95 17.64
CA VAL A 196 -27.11 3.49 16.65
C VAL A 196 -26.21 2.35 16.17
N THR A 197 -26.44 1.92 14.93
CA THR A 197 -25.65 0.86 14.28
C THR A 197 -24.45 1.44 13.54
N VAL A 198 -23.39 0.64 13.45
CA VAL A 198 -22.19 0.89 12.63
C VAL A 198 -22.14 -0.18 11.55
N GLU A 199 -21.93 0.23 10.31
CA GLU A 199 -21.80 -0.74 9.20
C GLU A 199 -20.57 -1.63 9.42
N ALA A 200 -20.79 -2.94 9.30
CA ALA A 200 -19.75 -3.96 9.39
C ALA A 200 -19.96 -5.00 8.28
N ASP A 201 -18.86 -5.47 7.73
CA ASP A 201 -18.83 -6.54 6.74
C ASP A 201 -17.98 -7.73 7.23
N GLU A 202 -17.73 -8.70 6.36
CA GLU A 202 -16.90 -9.87 6.69
C GLU A 202 -15.44 -9.51 7.06
N LYS A 203 -14.95 -8.33 6.66
CA LYS A 203 -13.61 -7.86 6.95
C LYS A 203 -13.53 -7.08 8.26
N GLY A 204 -14.65 -6.55 8.74
CA GLY A 204 -14.74 -5.75 9.96
C GLY A 204 -15.55 -4.48 9.81
N PHE A 205 -15.15 -3.42 10.51
CA PHE A 205 -15.82 -2.12 10.49
C PHE A 205 -14.83 -0.97 10.61
N VAL A 206 -15.27 0.24 10.25
CA VAL A 206 -14.49 1.47 10.45
C VAL A 206 -14.89 2.09 11.80
N MET A 207 -13.91 2.32 12.67
CA MET A 207 -14.12 2.83 14.02
C MET A 207 -14.74 4.24 14.00
N PRO A 208 -15.89 4.47 14.66
CA PRO A 208 -16.53 5.77 14.78
C PRO A 208 -15.87 6.63 15.90
N LYS A 209 -16.39 7.85 16.10
CA LYS A 209 -15.93 8.77 17.17
C LYS A 209 -16.57 8.49 18.55
N PHE A 210 -17.06 7.28 18.77
CA PHE A 210 -17.69 6.87 20.03
C PHE A 210 -17.38 5.41 20.34
N ASP A 211 -17.56 5.02 21.58
CA ASP A 211 -17.35 3.65 22.04
C ASP A 211 -18.37 2.71 21.38
N VAL A 212 -17.90 1.53 21.00
CA VAL A 212 -18.73 0.53 20.32
C VAL A 212 -18.84 -0.76 21.12
N LEU A 213 -19.96 -1.44 20.93
CA LEU A 213 -20.20 -2.81 21.37
C LEU A 213 -20.26 -3.69 20.12
N VAL A 214 -19.48 -4.75 20.09
CA VAL A 214 -19.35 -5.70 18.99
C VAL A 214 -19.89 -7.05 19.43
N THR A 215 -20.75 -7.65 18.62
CA THR A 215 -21.20 -9.03 18.74
C THR A 215 -21.45 -9.62 17.34
N ALA A 216 -21.96 -10.83 17.27
CA ALA A 216 -22.36 -11.46 16.01
C ALA A 216 -23.65 -12.26 16.17
N GLU A 217 -24.27 -12.59 15.07
CA GLU A 217 -25.38 -13.51 14.96
C GLU A 217 -24.95 -14.74 14.15
N PHE A 218 -25.25 -15.92 14.67
CA PHE A 218 -24.97 -17.19 13.99
C PHE A 218 -26.28 -17.91 13.68
N ASP A 219 -26.42 -18.36 12.45
CA ASP A 219 -27.54 -19.19 12.01
C ASP A 219 -27.13 -20.66 11.98
N LYS A 220 -28.11 -21.53 12.26
CA LYS A 220 -27.91 -22.97 12.14
C LYS A 220 -27.63 -23.35 10.70
N ASN A 221 -26.55 -24.02 10.47
CA ASN A 221 -26.16 -24.48 9.14
C ASN A 221 -26.95 -25.77 8.81
N ASP A 222 -28.16 -25.61 8.29
CA ASP A 222 -29.08 -26.73 7.90
C ASP A 222 -28.58 -27.45 6.61
N ASN A 223 -27.32 -27.25 6.24
CA ASN A 223 -26.76 -27.79 5.00
C ASN A 223 -26.66 -29.32 5.09
N LYS A 224 -27.77 -30.05 4.83
CA LYS A 224 -27.80 -31.50 4.59
C LYS A 224 -26.95 -31.94 3.38
N ASN A 225 -26.25 -30.98 2.71
CA ASN A 225 -25.44 -31.23 1.52
C ASN A 225 -23.96 -31.50 1.80
N ASN A 226 -23.46 -31.35 3.06
CA ASN A 226 -22.04 -31.50 3.34
C ASN A 226 -21.55 -32.95 3.26
N GLN A 227 -22.42 -33.97 3.35
CA GLN A 227 -21.99 -35.36 3.15
C GLN A 227 -21.59 -35.69 1.70
N ASN A 228 -22.20 -34.98 0.72
CA ASN A 228 -21.83 -35.17 -0.68
C ASN A 228 -20.58 -34.35 -1.09
N GLN A 229 -20.31 -33.19 -0.45
CA GLN A 229 -19.13 -32.38 -0.72
C GLN A 229 -17.84 -33.02 -0.17
N ASP A 230 -17.91 -33.62 1.02
CA ASP A 230 -16.76 -34.34 1.59
C ASP A 230 -16.41 -35.61 0.78
N GLN A 231 -17.41 -36.30 0.23
CA GLN A 231 -17.17 -37.43 -0.69
C GLN A 231 -16.62 -36.96 -2.04
N GLN A 232 -17.10 -35.84 -2.56
CA GLN A 232 -16.62 -35.27 -3.82
C GLN A 232 -15.21 -34.70 -3.67
N GLN A 233 -14.87 -34.04 -2.54
CA GLN A 233 -13.49 -33.60 -2.26
C GLN A 233 -12.53 -34.76 -2.08
N GLN A 234 -12.96 -35.88 -1.50
CA GLN A 234 -12.11 -37.09 -1.41
C GLN A 234 -11.89 -37.74 -2.78
N GLN A 235 -12.90 -37.70 -3.63
CA GLN A 235 -12.79 -38.23 -5.00
C GLN A 235 -11.91 -37.32 -5.87
N ASP A 236 -12.10 -35.99 -5.80
CA ASP A 236 -11.26 -35.01 -6.49
C ASP A 236 -9.79 -35.05 -6.03
N GLN A 237 -9.52 -35.36 -4.74
CA GLN A 237 -8.15 -35.56 -4.24
C GLN A 237 -7.53 -36.86 -4.73
N GLN A 238 -8.31 -37.94 -4.89
CA GLN A 238 -7.82 -39.18 -5.49
C GLN A 238 -7.53 -39.00 -6.98
N ASP A 239 -8.40 -38.33 -7.71
CA ASP A 239 -8.22 -38.04 -9.13
C ASP A 239 -7.01 -37.10 -9.38
N GLN A 240 -6.78 -36.11 -8.50
CA GLN A 240 -5.58 -35.27 -8.56
C GLN A 240 -4.29 -36.03 -8.23
N GLN A 241 -4.33 -36.98 -7.30
CA GLN A 241 -3.16 -37.84 -7.02
C GLN A 241 -2.86 -38.76 -8.20
N GLN A 242 -3.88 -39.29 -8.86
CA GLN A 242 -3.70 -40.14 -10.03
C GLN A 242 -3.16 -39.33 -11.22
N GLN A 243 -3.67 -38.10 -11.48
CA GLN A 243 -3.13 -37.22 -12.49
C GLN A 243 -1.67 -36.79 -12.21
N GLN A 244 -1.29 -36.61 -10.93
CA GLN A 244 0.09 -36.31 -10.57
C GLN A 244 1.03 -37.54 -10.80
N GLN A 245 0.56 -38.76 -10.60
CA GLN A 245 1.33 -39.94 -10.90
C GLN A 245 1.53 -40.14 -12.41
N ASP A 246 0.48 -39.93 -13.20
CA ASP A 246 0.55 -39.99 -14.66
C ASP A 246 1.49 -38.92 -15.24
N GLN A 247 1.42 -37.67 -14.69
CA GLN A 247 2.35 -36.60 -15.10
C GLN A 247 3.81 -36.87 -14.69
N GLN A 248 4.06 -37.57 -13.57
CA GLN A 248 5.40 -37.95 -13.18
C GLN A 248 5.95 -39.07 -14.08
N GLN A 249 5.09 -39.94 -14.55
CA GLN A 249 5.47 -40.98 -15.49
C GLN A 249 5.83 -40.43 -16.86
N ASP A 250 5.00 -39.50 -17.39
CA ASP A 250 5.27 -38.77 -18.64
C ASP A 250 6.55 -37.91 -18.56
N GLN A 251 6.83 -37.30 -17.41
CA GLN A 251 8.06 -36.52 -17.20
C GLN A 251 9.31 -37.41 -17.15
N ASN A 252 9.18 -38.63 -16.62
CA ASN A 252 10.29 -39.59 -16.55
C ASN A 252 10.63 -40.12 -17.95
N ASP A 253 9.62 -40.37 -18.77
CA ASP A 253 9.80 -40.82 -20.17
C ASP A 253 10.39 -39.71 -21.04
N GLN A 254 9.96 -38.42 -20.85
CA GLN A 254 10.57 -37.30 -21.51
C GLN A 254 12.00 -36.98 -21.05
N GLN A 255 12.35 -37.27 -19.79
CA GLN A 255 13.74 -37.12 -19.30
C GLN A 255 14.67 -38.16 -19.91
N GLN A 256 14.22 -39.38 -20.14
CA GLN A 256 15.03 -40.37 -20.82
C GLN A 256 15.32 -40.03 -22.29
N ASP A 257 14.34 -39.45 -23.00
CA ASP A 257 14.54 -39.01 -24.37
C ASP A 257 15.43 -37.74 -24.46
N GLN A 258 15.37 -36.86 -23.47
CA GLN A 258 16.24 -35.66 -23.43
C GLN A 258 17.68 -36.01 -23.04
N GLN A 259 17.89 -37.02 -22.20
CA GLN A 259 19.24 -37.47 -21.84
C GLN A 259 20.00 -38.07 -23.04
N GLN A 260 19.31 -38.75 -23.94
CA GLN A 260 19.92 -39.23 -25.18
C GLN A 260 20.27 -38.14 -26.21
N GLN A 261 19.56 -37.00 -26.16
CA GLN A 261 19.87 -35.85 -27.04
C GLN A 261 20.95 -34.95 -26.42
N GLN A 262 21.07 -34.86 -25.08
CA GLN A 262 22.06 -34.04 -24.38
C GLN A 262 23.49 -34.58 -24.47
N ASP A 263 23.67 -35.88 -24.57
CA ASP A 263 25.01 -36.49 -24.69
C ASP A 263 25.67 -36.22 -26.07
N GLN A 264 24.89 -35.85 -27.06
CA GLN A 264 25.41 -35.40 -28.36
C GLN A 264 25.72 -33.90 -28.45
N GLN A 265 25.16 -33.09 -27.58
CA GLN A 265 25.33 -31.61 -27.60
C GLN A 265 26.42 -31.11 -26.66
N ASN A 266 26.79 -31.89 -25.63
CA ASN A 266 27.76 -31.49 -24.60
C ASN A 266 29.24 -31.47 -25.06
N GLN A 267 29.54 -31.92 -26.24
CA GLN A 267 30.92 -31.81 -26.78
C GLN A 267 31.22 -30.50 -27.54
N GLN A 268 30.23 -29.66 -27.83
CA GLN A 268 30.43 -28.38 -28.52
C GLN A 268 30.34 -27.11 -27.63
N ASP A 269 29.79 -27.16 -26.45
CA ASP A 269 29.52 -25.93 -25.67
C ASP A 269 30.45 -25.68 -24.47
N GLN A 270 31.40 -26.55 -24.22
CA GLN A 270 32.38 -26.35 -23.10
C GLN A 270 33.39 -25.19 -23.31
N GLN A 271 33.43 -24.55 -24.46
CA GLN A 271 34.38 -23.45 -24.70
C GLN A 271 33.77 -22.04 -24.63
N LYS A 272 32.47 -21.85 -24.35
CA LYS A 272 31.84 -20.52 -24.33
C LYS A 272 31.36 -20.03 -22.95
N GLN A 273 31.41 -20.84 -21.91
CA GLN A 273 30.76 -20.49 -20.63
C GLN A 273 31.64 -19.86 -19.56
N ASP A 274 32.96 -19.77 -19.74
CA ASP A 274 33.86 -19.25 -18.69
C ASP A 274 33.98 -17.71 -18.64
N GLN A 275 33.35 -16.95 -19.54
CA GLN A 275 33.47 -15.49 -19.53
C GLN A 275 32.20 -14.72 -19.10
N GLN A 276 31.03 -15.37 -18.98
CA GLN A 276 29.78 -14.65 -18.67
C GLN A 276 29.33 -14.77 -17.21
N GLY A 277 29.83 -15.76 -16.46
CA GLY A 277 29.41 -16.02 -15.08
C GLY A 277 29.91 -15.05 -14.00
N GLN A 278 30.97 -14.28 -14.29
CA GLN A 278 31.56 -13.37 -13.28
C GLN A 278 30.92 -11.97 -13.22
N GLN A 279 30.21 -11.53 -14.26
CA GLN A 279 29.58 -10.20 -14.25
C GLN A 279 28.20 -10.15 -13.56
N ASP A 280 27.46 -11.26 -13.56
CA ASP A 280 26.09 -11.26 -13.02
C ASP A 280 26.04 -11.46 -11.50
N GLN A 281 27.06 -12.12 -10.90
CA GLN A 281 27.13 -12.24 -9.44
C GLN A 281 27.48 -10.92 -8.73
N GLN A 282 28.26 -10.04 -9.35
CA GLN A 282 28.57 -8.71 -8.78
C GLN A 282 27.36 -7.77 -8.76
N LYS A 283 26.49 -7.84 -9.78
CA LYS A 283 25.28 -7.00 -9.83
C LYS A 283 24.21 -7.40 -8.81
N GLN A 284 24.05 -8.70 -8.55
CA GLN A 284 23.07 -9.17 -7.55
C GLN A 284 23.49 -8.85 -6.11
N GLN A 285 24.80 -8.92 -5.80
CA GLN A 285 25.29 -8.55 -4.46
C GLN A 285 25.16 -7.05 -4.19
N GLN A 286 25.37 -6.18 -5.20
CA GLN A 286 25.16 -4.74 -5.04
C GLN A 286 23.71 -4.35 -4.85
N GLN A 287 22.75 -5.04 -5.50
CA GLN A 287 21.33 -4.77 -5.30
C GLN A 287 20.80 -5.22 -3.93
N GLN A 288 21.30 -6.35 -3.41
CA GLN A 288 20.92 -6.81 -2.07
C GLN A 288 21.49 -5.94 -0.94
N GLN A 289 22.71 -5.44 -1.08
CA GLN A 289 23.30 -4.51 -0.12
C GLN A 289 22.58 -3.15 -0.08
N ASN A 290 22.16 -2.62 -1.23
CA ASN A 290 21.42 -1.36 -1.28
C ASN A 290 19.99 -1.49 -0.70
N GLN A 291 19.33 -2.65 -0.85
CA GLN A 291 18.02 -2.88 -0.23
C GLN A 291 18.08 -3.05 1.29
N GLN A 292 19.16 -3.63 1.81
CA GLN A 292 19.34 -3.85 3.24
C GLN A 292 19.72 -2.55 3.97
N MET A 293 20.61 -1.72 3.37
CA MET A 293 20.94 -0.39 3.88
C MET A 293 19.70 0.52 3.95
N SER A 294 18.85 0.48 2.93
CA SER A 294 17.61 1.27 2.91
C SER A 294 16.60 0.88 4.00
N LYS A 295 16.53 -0.39 4.40
CA LYS A 295 15.64 -0.86 5.48
C LYS A 295 16.15 -0.46 6.86
N ASP A 296 17.44 -0.55 7.09
CA ASP A 296 18.07 -0.18 8.36
C ASP A 296 18.02 1.33 8.60
N ASP A 297 18.19 2.14 7.55
CA ASP A 297 18.05 3.59 7.62
C ASP A 297 16.60 4.02 7.88
N ALA A 298 15.62 3.35 7.27
CA ALA A 298 14.21 3.59 7.52
C ALA A 298 13.82 3.25 8.97
N GLN A 299 14.40 2.18 9.56
CA GLN A 299 14.15 1.82 10.95
C GLN A 299 14.75 2.84 11.93
N ARG A 300 15.97 3.32 11.68
CA ARG A 300 16.62 4.37 12.49
C ARG A 300 15.84 5.69 12.47
N MET A 301 15.25 6.06 11.30
CA MET A 301 14.41 7.24 11.20
C MET A 301 13.08 7.08 11.95
N LEU A 302 12.50 5.87 11.97
CA LEU A 302 11.31 5.53 12.77
C LEU A 302 11.56 5.74 14.26
N ASP A 303 12.66 5.18 14.77
CA ASP A 303 13.05 5.29 16.17
C ASP A 303 13.35 6.75 16.57
N ALA A 304 13.92 7.54 15.65
CA ALA A 304 14.18 8.96 15.86
C ALA A 304 12.86 9.78 15.94
N LEU A 305 11.86 9.47 15.10
CA LEU A 305 10.55 10.11 15.12
C LEU A 305 9.76 9.77 16.40
N GLU A 306 9.79 8.52 16.84
CA GLU A 306 9.15 8.12 18.12
C GLU A 306 9.76 8.84 19.32
N ASN A 307 11.09 9.02 19.32
CA ASN A 307 11.79 9.78 20.34
C ASN A 307 11.45 11.29 20.32
N GLN A 308 11.21 11.85 19.13
CA GLN A 308 10.81 13.24 18.97
C GLN A 308 9.37 13.46 19.40
N GLU A 309 8.45 12.52 19.09
CA GLU A 309 7.08 12.52 19.60
C GLU A 309 7.05 12.50 21.15
N LYS A 310 7.88 11.65 21.77
CA LYS A 310 7.96 11.56 23.23
C LYS A 310 8.43 12.87 23.85
N LYS A 311 9.46 13.50 23.29
CA LYS A 311 9.94 14.82 23.75
C LYS A 311 8.92 15.94 23.56
N THR A 312 8.12 15.88 22.50
CA THR A 312 7.07 16.87 22.23
C THR A 312 5.92 16.71 23.22
N MET A 313 5.52 15.46 23.52
CA MET A 313 4.52 15.14 24.54
C MET A 313 4.95 15.57 25.95
N GLU A 314 6.23 15.38 26.29
CA GLU A 314 6.79 15.86 27.58
C GLU A 314 6.70 17.39 27.67
N LYS A 315 7.10 18.12 26.61
CA LYS A 315 6.99 19.60 26.57
C LYS A 315 5.54 20.11 26.68
N VAL A 316 4.60 19.44 25.99
CA VAL A 316 3.17 19.79 26.09
C VAL A 316 2.62 19.53 27.48
N ASN A 317 3.02 18.43 28.13
CA ASN A 317 2.66 18.14 29.51
C ASN A 317 3.28 19.14 30.50
N GLU A 318 4.54 19.53 30.31
CA GLU A 318 5.17 20.56 31.12
C GLU A 318 4.46 21.92 30.96
N GLN A 319 4.03 22.30 29.75
CA GLN A 319 3.26 23.52 29.53
C GLN A 319 1.88 23.46 30.18
N LYS A 320 1.19 22.31 30.13
CA LYS A 320 -0.10 22.11 30.82
C LYS A 320 0.05 22.20 32.34
N VAL A 321 1.13 21.67 32.91
CA VAL A 321 1.42 21.78 34.36
C VAL A 321 1.72 23.22 34.76
N ARG A 322 2.40 24.02 33.93
CA ARG A 322 2.68 25.44 34.18
C ARG A 322 1.45 26.35 34.09
N GLN A 323 0.42 25.92 33.36
CA GLN A 323 -0.83 26.70 33.17
C GLN A 323 -1.90 26.40 34.24
N GLN A 324 -1.68 25.46 35.16
CA GLN A 324 -2.60 25.26 36.27
C GLN A 324 -2.50 26.46 37.27
N PRO A 325 -3.61 27.15 37.56
CA PRO A 325 -3.60 28.26 38.48
C PRO A 325 -3.20 27.76 39.88
N LYS A 326 -2.18 28.36 40.45
CA LYS A 326 -1.79 28.10 41.83
C LYS A 326 -3.00 28.35 42.73
N LYS A 327 -3.52 27.30 43.39
CA LYS A 327 -4.50 27.44 44.46
C LYS A 327 -3.91 28.35 45.53
N LYS A 328 -4.50 29.51 45.69
CA LYS A 328 -4.23 30.35 46.88
C LYS A 328 -4.59 29.53 48.10
N SER A 329 -3.64 29.29 48.96
CA SER A 329 -3.91 28.80 50.33
C SER A 329 -4.56 29.94 51.09
N ASP A 330 -5.85 29.78 51.41
CA ASP A 330 -6.47 30.54 52.49
C ASP A 330 -5.85 30.09 53.81
N LYS A 331 -4.92 30.91 54.26
CA LYS A 331 -4.55 31.03 55.68
C LYS A 331 -3.85 32.39 55.80
N ASP A 332 -4.64 33.36 56.22
CA ASP A 332 -4.22 34.31 57.25
C ASP A 332 -5.44 35.10 57.70
N TRP A 333 -5.57 35.13 58.98
CA TRP A 333 -6.42 35.81 59.91
C TRP A 333 -6.48 37.32 59.68
#